data_3f87723ae6fb3358d5a4c02404fd03ac
#
_entry.id   3f87723ae6fb3358d5a4c02404fd03ac
#
_cell.length_a   1.000
_cell.length_b   1.000
_cell.length_c   1.000
_cell.angle_alpha   90.00
_cell.angle_beta   90.00
_cell.angle_gamma   90.00
#
_symmetry.space_group_name_H-M   'P 1'
#
loop_
_entity.id
_entity.type
_entity.pdbx_description
1 polymer ?
#
loop_
_entity_poly.entity_id
_entity_poly.type
_entity_poly.pdbx_seq_one_letter_code
_entity_poly.pdbx_strand_id
1 'polypeptide(L)'
;FTFIYNPWQDYSIYGYKDILDILQTQESFVFEVAIHKKEFNEQRLISMILFSNHLKMNMYTSMSDYKSVRRNSSNLYGSRVINIDLDVYNTKYADYEDNELLTEMQPYFDKIGIQPSIYINSGHGKYISFILDSNINLKLSSMKDLYQNVCKKLIDLLLPFGADKKCSDPTHVFRVPGSLNMKTNEQTYIVFLDGDKTTNISMLAEELGIPKLKKSKKKYTTTINMAKSKYTKVNEQRHEDLLNLIEMRNYDIEGHRDLFFHIMAINLFYMGSEEEEIYSIINDLNSGLKKPLNT
;
A
#
# COMPACT_ATOMS: atom_id res chain seq x y z
N PHE A 1 -14.29 3.81 19.15
CA PHE A 1 -12.88 3.62 19.47
C PHE A 1 -12.19 2.94 18.29
N THR A 2 -11.10 3.54 17.84
CA THR A 2 -10.22 2.97 16.84
C THR A 2 -9.15 2.18 17.58
N PHE A 3 -9.11 0.88 17.39
CA PHE A 3 -8.08 0.04 17.99
C PHE A 3 -7.00 -0.26 16.98
N ILE A 4 -5.74 0.02 17.33
CA ILE A 4 -4.60 -0.28 16.47
C ILE A 4 -4.08 -1.64 16.89
N TYR A 5 -4.35 -2.62 16.07
CA TYR A 5 -3.74 -3.93 16.21
C TYR A 5 -2.44 -3.98 15.43
N ASN A 6 -1.34 -4.10 16.14
CA ASN A 6 -0.06 -4.45 15.56
C ASN A 6 0.26 -5.91 15.93
N PRO A 7 0.12 -6.88 15.02
CA PRO A 7 0.37 -8.28 15.32
C PRO A 7 1.84 -8.57 15.68
N TRP A 8 2.71 -7.59 15.56
CA TRP A 8 4.14 -7.67 15.85
C TRP A 8 4.57 -6.83 17.07
N GLN A 9 3.65 -6.10 17.69
CA GLN A 9 3.92 -5.48 18.97
C GLN A 9 3.79 -6.52 20.07
N ASP A 10 4.83 -6.59 20.90
CA ASP A 10 4.80 -7.41 22.09
C ASP A 10 3.57 -7.05 22.93
N TYR A 11 2.70 -8.00 23.20
CA TYR A 11 1.47 -7.83 23.98
C TYR A 11 1.75 -7.43 25.45
N SER A 12 3.02 -7.19 25.79
CA SER A 12 3.46 -6.83 27.13
C SER A 12 2.98 -5.47 27.64
N ILE A 13 2.46 -4.58 26.77
CA ILE A 13 2.03 -3.21 27.16
C ILE A 13 0.58 -3.19 27.62
N TYR A 14 -0.28 -4.05 27.04
CA TYR A 14 -1.65 -4.26 27.52
C TYR A 14 -1.86 -5.76 27.64
N GLY A 15 -2.17 -6.23 28.83
CA GLY A 15 -2.49 -7.64 29.00
C GLY A 15 -3.60 -8.04 28.03
N TYR A 16 -3.49 -9.23 27.44
CA TYR A 16 -4.51 -9.79 26.53
C TYR A 16 -5.94 -9.69 27.12
N LYS A 17 -6.06 -9.81 28.44
CA LYS A 17 -7.31 -9.68 29.18
C LYS A 17 -7.86 -8.25 29.16
N ASP A 18 -7.02 -7.23 29.31
CA ASP A 18 -7.44 -5.82 29.28
C ASP A 18 -7.98 -5.43 27.91
N ILE A 19 -7.38 -5.97 26.85
CA ILE A 19 -7.87 -5.79 25.49
C ILE A 19 -9.23 -6.46 25.31
N LEU A 20 -9.42 -7.68 25.79
CA LEU A 20 -10.70 -8.39 25.72
C LEU A 20 -11.80 -7.67 26.51
N ASP A 21 -11.49 -7.15 27.70
CA ASP A 21 -12.44 -6.42 28.54
C ASP A 21 -12.91 -5.12 27.87
N ILE A 22 -12.00 -4.39 27.22
CA ILE A 22 -12.34 -3.20 26.43
C ILE A 22 -13.20 -3.56 25.22
N LEU A 23 -12.90 -4.68 24.55
CA LEU A 23 -13.57 -5.10 23.34
C LEU A 23 -14.98 -5.63 23.59
N GLN A 24 -15.24 -6.24 24.73
CA GLN A 24 -16.55 -6.80 25.10
C GLN A 24 -17.65 -5.74 25.33
N THR A 25 -17.24 -4.47 25.50
CA THR A 25 -18.19 -3.36 25.76
C THR A 25 -18.68 -2.66 24.50
N GLN A 26 -18.27 -3.07 23.29
CA GLN A 26 -18.55 -2.35 22.05
C GLN A 26 -19.17 -3.22 20.95
N GLU A 27 -20.09 -2.62 20.19
CA GLU A 27 -20.81 -3.30 19.10
C GLU A 27 -19.96 -3.52 17.83
N SER A 28 -18.92 -2.72 17.60
CA SER A 28 -18.05 -2.86 16.44
C SER A 28 -16.66 -2.24 16.61
N PHE A 29 -15.65 -2.85 15.98
CA PHE A 29 -14.27 -2.37 15.97
C PHE A 29 -13.75 -2.18 14.57
N VAL A 30 -12.97 -1.12 14.39
CA VAL A 30 -12.15 -0.90 13.21
C VAL A 30 -10.69 -1.10 13.60
N PHE A 31 -10.06 -2.13 13.06
CA PHE A 31 -8.63 -2.30 13.18
C PHE A 31 -7.94 -1.34 12.23
N GLU A 32 -7.30 -0.35 12.79
CA GLU A 32 -6.39 0.50 12.05
C GLU A 32 -4.98 -0.02 12.26
N VAL A 33 -4.42 -0.58 11.24
CA VAL A 33 -3.02 -0.98 11.27
C VAL A 33 -2.18 0.22 10.87
N ALA A 34 -1.83 1.06 11.84
CA ALA A 34 -0.80 2.04 11.65
C ALA A 34 0.54 1.32 11.62
N ILE A 35 1.11 1.13 10.45
CA ILE A 35 2.38 0.45 10.33
C ILE A 35 3.37 1.33 9.60
N HIS A 36 4.37 1.77 10.34
CA HIS A 36 5.63 2.14 9.74
C HIS A 36 6.24 0.91 9.06
N LYS A 37 6.16 0.84 7.73
CA LYS A 37 6.89 -0.09 6.86
C LYS A 37 6.49 -1.59 6.89
N LYS A 38 5.34 -2.00 7.42
CA LYS A 38 4.94 -3.40 7.32
C LYS A 38 3.91 -3.59 6.23
N GLU A 39 4.28 -4.36 5.24
CA GLU A 39 3.45 -4.73 4.11
C GLU A 39 2.37 -5.73 4.54
N PHE A 40 1.23 -5.73 3.84
CA PHE A 40 0.26 -6.80 3.97
C PHE A 40 0.93 -8.12 3.60
N ASN A 41 0.78 -9.12 4.46
CA ASN A 41 1.22 -10.48 4.20
C ASN A 41 0.26 -11.49 4.83
N GLU A 42 0.46 -12.75 4.48
CA GLU A 42 -0.39 -13.86 4.94
C GLU A 42 -0.36 -14.00 6.48
N GLN A 43 0.80 -13.85 7.11
CA GLN A 43 0.92 -13.92 8.58
C GLN A 43 0.09 -12.85 9.28
N ARG A 44 0.06 -11.62 8.73
CA ARG A 44 -0.78 -10.55 9.24
C ARG A 44 -2.25 -10.91 9.16
N LEU A 45 -2.70 -11.45 8.01
CA LEU A 45 -4.06 -11.89 7.82
C LEU A 45 -4.43 -13.03 8.79
N ILE A 46 -3.59 -14.05 8.92
CA ILE A 46 -3.78 -15.16 9.85
C ILE A 46 -3.88 -14.65 11.29
N SER A 47 -2.98 -13.76 11.72
CA SER A 47 -3.02 -13.19 13.06
C SER A 47 -4.32 -12.43 13.34
N MET A 48 -4.81 -11.68 12.35
CA MET A 48 -6.09 -10.96 12.45
C MET A 48 -7.27 -11.94 12.56
N ILE A 49 -7.26 -13.02 11.79
CA ILE A 49 -8.29 -14.08 11.84
C ILE A 49 -8.31 -14.76 13.20
N LEU A 50 -7.15 -15.17 13.71
CA LEU A 50 -7.04 -15.82 15.00
C LEU A 50 -7.57 -14.92 16.13
N PHE A 51 -7.22 -13.64 16.09
CA PHE A 51 -7.71 -12.67 17.05
C PHE A 51 -9.22 -12.46 16.95
N SER A 52 -9.76 -12.34 15.73
CA SER A 52 -11.19 -12.09 15.49
C SER A 52 -12.09 -13.26 15.90
N ASN A 53 -11.61 -14.48 15.77
CA ASN A 53 -12.36 -15.68 16.16
C ASN A 53 -12.72 -15.73 17.66
N HIS A 54 -11.93 -15.06 18.51
CA HIS A 54 -12.19 -15.02 19.95
C HIS A 54 -13.30 -14.03 20.34
N LEU A 55 -13.55 -13.03 19.50
CA LEU A 55 -14.37 -11.88 19.92
C LEU A 55 -15.85 -11.99 19.54
N LYS A 56 -16.21 -12.83 18.56
CA LYS A 56 -17.59 -13.05 18.08
C LYS A 56 -18.37 -11.74 17.88
N MET A 57 -17.76 -10.74 17.28
CA MET A 57 -18.34 -9.42 17.07
C MET A 57 -17.96 -8.82 15.71
N ASN A 58 -18.59 -7.71 15.33
CA ASN A 58 -18.18 -6.97 14.16
C ASN A 58 -16.74 -6.45 14.29
N MET A 59 -15.86 -6.87 13.39
CA MET A 59 -14.48 -6.39 13.32
C MET A 59 -14.13 -5.96 11.91
N TYR A 60 -13.50 -4.81 11.79
CA TYR A 60 -13.11 -4.24 10.50
C TYR A 60 -11.63 -3.89 10.47
N THR A 61 -11.06 -3.97 9.29
CA THR A 61 -9.68 -3.51 9.02
C THR A 61 -9.63 -2.71 7.74
N SER A 62 -8.70 -1.77 7.66
CA SER A 62 -8.28 -1.18 6.39
C SER A 62 -7.18 -2.03 5.79
N MET A 63 -7.22 -2.24 4.47
CA MET A 63 -6.15 -2.94 3.73
C MET A 63 -4.99 -2.00 3.36
N SER A 64 -5.09 -0.73 3.75
CA SER A 64 -4.05 0.28 3.52
C SER A 64 -3.21 0.54 4.77
N ASP A 65 -2.00 1.05 4.54
CA ASP A 65 -1.05 1.44 5.57
C ASP A 65 -1.15 2.95 5.85
N TYR A 66 -0.95 3.34 7.12
CA TYR A 66 -1.05 4.72 7.57
C TYR A 66 0.22 5.15 8.29
N LYS A 67 0.53 6.45 8.23
CA LYS A 67 1.70 7.03 8.92
C LYS A 67 1.51 7.08 10.44
N SER A 68 0.29 7.17 10.88
CA SER A 68 -0.08 7.31 12.28
C SER A 68 -1.35 6.53 12.59
N VAL A 69 -1.76 6.56 13.85
CA VAL A 69 -2.93 5.85 14.37
C VAL A 69 -4.27 6.29 13.78
N ARG A 70 -4.33 7.42 13.08
CA ARG A 70 -5.58 7.93 12.51
C ARG A 70 -5.76 7.46 11.07
N ARG A 71 -6.83 6.71 10.82
CA ARG A 71 -7.26 6.29 9.49
C ARG A 71 -7.98 7.44 8.77
N ASN A 72 -7.21 8.19 8.00
CA ASN A 72 -7.72 9.25 7.11
C ASN A 72 -6.80 9.43 5.90
N SER A 73 -7.29 10.12 4.88
CA SER A 73 -6.56 10.33 3.63
C SER A 73 -5.24 11.09 3.81
N SER A 74 -5.11 11.94 4.83
CA SER A 74 -3.86 12.69 5.10
C SER A 74 -2.77 11.83 5.72
N ASN A 75 -3.15 10.76 6.43
CA ASN A 75 -2.24 9.79 7.03
C ASN A 75 -1.97 8.58 6.13
N LEU A 76 -2.69 8.44 5.03
CA LEU A 76 -2.53 7.33 4.11
C LEU A 76 -1.07 7.25 3.63
N TYR A 77 -0.48 6.06 3.73
CA TYR A 77 0.91 5.81 3.37
C TYR A 77 1.01 4.97 2.11
N GLY A 78 0.40 3.81 2.10
CA GLY A 78 0.46 2.88 0.99
C GLY A 78 -0.62 1.81 1.05
N SER A 79 -0.65 0.96 0.04
CA SER A 79 -1.44 -0.27 0.04
C SER A 79 -0.79 -1.34 -0.83
N ARG A 80 -0.88 -2.58 -0.38
CA ARG A 80 -0.45 -3.76 -1.14
C ARG A 80 -1.64 -4.62 -1.56
N VAL A 81 -2.87 -4.20 -1.28
CA VAL A 81 -4.07 -4.96 -1.59
C VAL A 81 -5.11 -4.04 -2.21
N ILE A 82 -5.72 -4.49 -3.30
CA ILE A 82 -6.96 -3.94 -3.83
C ILE A 82 -8.08 -4.86 -3.40
N ASN A 83 -9.09 -4.32 -2.72
CA ASN A 83 -10.20 -5.09 -2.21
C ASN A 83 -11.53 -4.52 -2.71
N ILE A 84 -12.39 -5.37 -3.24
CA ILE A 84 -13.71 -5.00 -3.78
C ILE A 84 -14.79 -5.71 -2.95
N ASP A 85 -15.74 -4.94 -2.44
CA ASP A 85 -16.93 -5.44 -1.75
C ASP A 85 -18.03 -5.70 -2.78
N LEU A 86 -18.64 -6.88 -2.68
CA LEU A 86 -19.73 -7.32 -3.54
C LEU A 86 -21.00 -7.50 -2.70
N ASP A 87 -21.95 -6.61 -2.86
CA ASP A 87 -23.29 -6.68 -2.29
C ASP A 87 -24.16 -7.68 -3.09
N VAL A 88 -23.72 -8.95 -3.16
CA VAL A 88 -24.30 -10.02 -3.98
C VAL A 88 -25.80 -10.21 -3.69
N TYR A 89 -26.20 -10.02 -2.44
CA TYR A 89 -27.58 -10.15 -1.96
C TYR A 89 -28.57 -9.20 -2.65
N ASN A 90 -28.09 -8.16 -3.34
CA ASN A 90 -28.89 -7.24 -4.16
C ASN A 90 -28.92 -7.61 -5.65
N THR A 91 -28.44 -8.79 -6.02
CA THR A 91 -28.30 -9.24 -7.39
C THR A 91 -29.06 -10.54 -7.64
N LYS A 92 -29.12 -10.98 -8.90
CA LYS A 92 -29.66 -12.29 -9.25
C LYS A 92 -28.86 -13.47 -8.68
N TYR A 93 -27.70 -13.22 -8.10
CA TYR A 93 -26.79 -14.21 -7.54
C TYR A 93 -26.91 -14.33 -6.01
N ALA A 94 -27.97 -13.75 -5.42
CA ALA A 94 -28.14 -13.71 -3.96
C ALA A 94 -28.15 -15.10 -3.31
N ASP A 95 -28.70 -16.09 -4.00
CA ASP A 95 -28.84 -17.46 -3.49
C ASP A 95 -27.72 -18.41 -3.96
N TYR A 96 -26.68 -17.89 -4.63
CA TYR A 96 -25.58 -18.71 -5.11
C TYR A 96 -24.62 -19.07 -3.98
N GLU A 97 -24.21 -20.34 -3.96
CA GLU A 97 -23.11 -20.78 -3.11
C GLU A 97 -21.78 -20.17 -3.56
N ASP A 98 -20.81 -20.09 -2.64
CA ASP A 98 -19.53 -19.45 -2.90
C ASP A 98 -18.81 -19.97 -4.17
N ASN A 99 -18.80 -21.28 -4.39
CA ASN A 99 -18.15 -21.89 -5.56
C ASN A 99 -18.92 -21.64 -6.86
N GLU A 100 -20.24 -21.58 -6.81
CA GLU A 100 -21.06 -21.24 -7.97
C GLU A 100 -20.81 -19.80 -8.39
N LEU A 101 -20.78 -18.89 -7.42
CA LEU A 101 -20.51 -17.50 -7.65
C LEU A 101 -19.09 -17.27 -8.23
N LEU A 102 -18.09 -17.98 -7.71
CA LEU A 102 -16.73 -17.94 -8.26
C LEU A 102 -16.70 -18.42 -9.71
N THR A 103 -17.44 -19.46 -10.04
CA THR A 103 -17.56 -19.99 -11.41
C THR A 103 -18.19 -18.96 -12.35
N GLU A 104 -19.22 -18.26 -11.91
CA GLU A 104 -19.86 -17.17 -12.68
C GLU A 104 -18.96 -15.95 -12.87
N MET A 105 -18.06 -15.66 -11.91
CA MET A 105 -17.11 -14.57 -12.03
C MET A 105 -15.90 -14.91 -12.90
N GLN A 106 -15.55 -16.18 -13.05
CA GLN A 106 -14.35 -16.62 -13.76
C GLN A 106 -14.18 -16.01 -15.16
N PRO A 107 -15.22 -15.95 -16.04
CA PRO A 107 -15.08 -15.34 -17.37
C PRO A 107 -14.68 -13.85 -17.33
N TYR A 108 -15.01 -13.13 -16.25
CA TYR A 108 -14.64 -11.72 -16.09
C TYR A 108 -13.16 -11.58 -15.74
N PHE A 109 -12.63 -12.48 -14.91
CA PHE A 109 -11.20 -12.51 -14.58
C PHE A 109 -10.37 -13.00 -15.77
N ASP A 110 -10.84 -13.99 -16.49
CA ASP A 110 -10.18 -14.50 -17.70
C ASP A 110 -10.06 -13.42 -18.79
N LYS A 111 -11.08 -12.56 -18.91
CA LYS A 111 -11.09 -11.45 -19.85
C LYS A 111 -9.96 -10.45 -19.60
N ILE A 112 -9.56 -10.25 -18.36
CA ILE A 112 -8.46 -9.34 -17.96
C ILE A 112 -7.15 -10.10 -17.71
N GLY A 113 -7.15 -11.44 -17.87
CA GLY A 113 -5.96 -12.27 -17.66
C GLY A 113 -5.42 -12.27 -16.22
N ILE A 114 -6.20 -11.78 -15.24
CA ILE A 114 -5.77 -11.62 -13.85
C ILE A 114 -6.80 -12.23 -12.93
N GLN A 115 -6.32 -13.08 -12.02
CA GLN A 115 -7.15 -13.79 -11.06
C GLN A 115 -7.04 -13.15 -9.67
N PRO A 116 -8.09 -13.16 -8.85
CA PRO A 116 -8.02 -12.70 -7.47
C PRO A 116 -7.07 -13.58 -6.63
N SER A 117 -6.49 -12.97 -5.61
CA SER A 117 -5.65 -13.69 -4.64
C SER A 117 -6.45 -14.20 -3.44
N ILE A 118 -7.53 -13.51 -3.08
CA ILE A 118 -8.35 -13.86 -1.91
C ILE A 118 -9.82 -13.68 -2.27
N TYR A 119 -10.65 -14.63 -1.81
CA TYR A 119 -12.08 -14.53 -1.80
C TYR A 119 -12.62 -14.80 -0.39
N ILE A 120 -13.43 -13.88 0.11
CA ILE A 120 -13.94 -13.88 1.47
C ILE A 120 -15.48 -13.81 1.43
N ASN A 121 -16.13 -14.65 2.20
CA ASN A 121 -17.54 -14.51 2.53
C ASN A 121 -17.65 -13.60 3.76
N SER A 122 -18.31 -12.44 3.61
CA SER A 122 -18.43 -11.43 4.68
C SER A 122 -19.63 -11.65 5.59
N GLY A 123 -20.32 -12.80 5.45
CA GLY A 123 -21.53 -13.14 6.20
C GLY A 123 -22.79 -12.45 5.68
N HIS A 124 -22.72 -11.63 4.63
CA HIS A 124 -23.86 -11.04 3.91
C HIS A 124 -23.53 -10.77 2.45
N GLY A 125 -22.35 -10.25 2.18
CA GLY A 125 -21.77 -10.04 0.86
C GLY A 125 -20.49 -10.85 0.70
N LYS A 126 -19.68 -10.48 -0.28
CA LYS A 126 -18.40 -11.13 -0.59
C LYS A 126 -17.31 -10.09 -0.81
N TYR A 127 -16.05 -10.45 -0.55
CA TYR A 127 -14.90 -9.62 -0.91
C TYR A 127 -14.00 -10.35 -1.89
N ILE A 128 -13.58 -9.62 -2.91
CA ILE A 128 -12.56 -10.07 -3.87
C ILE A 128 -11.32 -9.21 -3.68
N SER A 129 -10.17 -9.83 -3.45
CA SER A 129 -8.92 -9.11 -3.19
C SER A 129 -7.83 -9.53 -4.16
N PHE A 130 -7.06 -8.53 -4.61
CA PHE A 130 -5.87 -8.70 -5.43
C PHE A 130 -4.66 -8.23 -4.62
N ILE A 131 -3.75 -9.15 -4.30
CA ILE A 131 -2.49 -8.82 -3.64
C ILE A 131 -1.55 -8.27 -4.70
N LEU A 132 -0.96 -7.11 -4.44
CA LEU A 132 0.01 -6.49 -5.32
C LEU A 132 1.42 -7.01 -5.03
N ASP A 133 2.25 -7.12 -6.06
CA ASP A 133 3.65 -7.55 -5.95
C ASP A 133 4.51 -6.58 -5.12
N SER A 134 4.09 -5.32 -5.06
CA SER A 134 4.77 -4.26 -4.32
C SER A 134 3.79 -3.32 -3.63
N ASN A 135 4.25 -2.66 -2.57
CA ASN A 135 3.45 -1.66 -1.86
C ASN A 135 3.36 -0.37 -2.68
N ILE A 136 2.14 0.06 -2.97
CA ILE A 136 1.88 1.29 -3.72
C ILE A 136 1.99 2.49 -2.80
N ASN A 137 2.85 3.45 -3.15
CA ASN A 137 2.99 4.68 -2.38
C ASN A 137 1.83 5.66 -2.65
N LEU A 138 0.82 5.60 -1.80
CA LEU A 138 -0.41 6.41 -1.92
C LEU A 138 -0.25 7.88 -1.46
N LYS A 139 0.95 8.30 -1.04
CA LYS A 139 1.26 9.72 -0.82
C LYS A 139 1.46 10.46 -2.14
N LEU A 140 1.89 9.74 -3.18
CA LEU A 140 2.05 10.30 -4.51
C LEU A 140 0.68 10.37 -5.19
N SER A 141 0.24 11.57 -5.55
CA SER A 141 -1.08 11.78 -6.19
C SER A 141 -1.27 10.88 -7.42
N SER A 142 -0.24 10.78 -8.26
CA SER A 142 -0.29 9.94 -9.46
C SER A 142 -0.50 8.45 -9.15
N MET A 143 0.13 7.93 -8.11
CA MET A 143 -0.03 6.54 -7.68
C MET A 143 -1.37 6.31 -7.00
N LYS A 144 -1.84 7.28 -6.22
CA LYS A 144 -3.18 7.26 -5.64
C LYS A 144 -4.25 7.27 -6.73
N ASP A 145 -4.11 8.13 -7.74
CA ASP A 145 -5.03 8.20 -8.88
C ASP A 145 -5.02 6.89 -9.67
N LEU A 146 -3.84 6.29 -9.90
CA LEU A 146 -3.72 4.99 -10.55
C LEU A 146 -4.46 3.91 -9.76
N TYR A 147 -4.20 3.80 -8.45
CA TYR A 147 -4.86 2.86 -7.56
C TYR A 147 -6.39 3.01 -7.61
N GLN A 148 -6.89 4.25 -7.46
CA GLN A 148 -8.32 4.53 -7.49
C GLN A 148 -8.97 4.22 -8.86
N ASN A 149 -8.25 4.49 -9.97
CA ASN A 149 -8.75 4.18 -11.30
C ASN A 149 -8.80 2.66 -11.55
N VAL A 150 -7.80 1.92 -11.05
CA VAL A 150 -7.83 0.45 -11.09
C VAL A 150 -9.01 -0.08 -10.28
N CYS A 151 -9.19 0.42 -9.04
CA CYS A 151 -10.35 0.04 -8.22
C CYS A 151 -11.69 0.32 -8.94
N LYS A 152 -11.85 1.50 -9.54
CA LYS A 152 -13.07 1.85 -10.28
C LYS A 152 -13.33 0.91 -11.45
N LYS A 153 -12.28 0.55 -12.20
CA LYS A 153 -12.41 -0.39 -13.34
C LYS A 153 -12.75 -1.81 -12.90
N LEU A 154 -12.18 -2.27 -11.78
CA LEU A 154 -12.56 -3.55 -11.20
C LEU A 154 -14.01 -3.54 -10.68
N ILE A 155 -14.45 -2.44 -10.08
CA ILE A 155 -15.85 -2.23 -9.68
C ILE A 155 -16.76 -2.30 -10.90
N ASP A 156 -16.44 -1.59 -11.98
CA ASP A 156 -17.23 -1.61 -13.24
C ASP A 156 -17.29 -3.03 -13.83
N LEU A 157 -16.17 -3.79 -13.78
CA LEU A 157 -16.10 -5.18 -14.23
C LEU A 157 -17.01 -6.09 -13.41
N LEU A 158 -17.01 -5.92 -12.08
CA LEU A 158 -17.74 -6.75 -11.13
C LEU A 158 -19.13 -6.19 -10.76
N LEU A 159 -19.58 -5.12 -11.45
CA LEU A 159 -20.88 -4.52 -11.21
C LEU A 159 -22.07 -5.50 -11.29
N PRO A 160 -22.08 -6.51 -12.21
CA PRO A 160 -23.15 -7.52 -12.24
C PRO A 160 -23.28 -8.32 -10.95
N PHE A 161 -22.22 -8.40 -10.16
CA PHE A 161 -22.16 -9.09 -8.87
C PHE A 161 -22.34 -8.15 -7.67
N GLY A 162 -22.76 -6.92 -7.90
CA GLY A 162 -23.08 -5.95 -6.85
C GLY A 162 -21.89 -5.21 -6.27
N ALA A 163 -20.82 -4.96 -7.05
CA ALA A 163 -19.64 -4.26 -6.58
C ALA A 163 -19.94 -2.86 -6.03
N ASP A 164 -19.53 -2.56 -4.79
CA ASP A 164 -19.74 -1.28 -4.12
C ASP A 164 -18.72 -0.22 -4.60
N LYS A 165 -19.25 0.90 -5.12
CA LYS A 165 -18.44 2.03 -5.61
C LYS A 165 -17.58 2.67 -4.53
N LYS A 166 -17.92 2.53 -3.25
CA LYS A 166 -17.17 3.08 -2.12
C LYS A 166 -15.80 2.41 -1.95
N CYS A 167 -15.60 1.19 -2.45
CA CYS A 167 -14.32 0.48 -2.40
C CYS A 167 -13.20 1.17 -3.18
N SER A 168 -13.50 2.16 -4.03
CA SER A 168 -12.47 2.97 -4.69
C SER A 168 -11.71 3.92 -3.75
N ASP A 169 -12.21 4.13 -2.53
CA ASP A 169 -11.49 4.87 -1.48
C ASP A 169 -10.49 3.94 -0.78
N PRO A 170 -9.17 4.19 -0.84
CA PRO A 170 -8.18 3.35 -0.18
C PRO A 170 -8.27 3.38 1.36
N THR A 171 -9.06 4.30 1.93
CA THR A 171 -9.34 4.31 3.37
C THR A 171 -10.54 3.45 3.77
N HIS A 172 -11.20 2.80 2.81
CA HIS A 172 -12.33 1.93 3.08
C HIS A 172 -11.96 0.78 4.00
N VAL A 173 -12.93 0.31 4.81
CA VAL A 173 -12.73 -0.77 5.76
C VAL A 173 -13.53 -1.99 5.34
N PHE A 174 -12.96 -3.16 5.61
CA PHE A 174 -13.52 -4.45 5.29
C PHE A 174 -13.61 -5.30 6.54
N ARG A 175 -14.60 -6.16 6.60
CA ARG A 175 -14.80 -7.06 7.73
C ARG A 175 -13.65 -8.07 7.80
N VAL A 176 -13.13 -8.27 9.01
CA VAL A 176 -12.04 -9.23 9.26
C VAL A 176 -12.59 -10.66 9.19
N PRO A 177 -11.98 -11.57 8.41
CA PRO A 177 -12.33 -12.98 8.44
C PRO A 177 -12.24 -13.56 9.86
N GLY A 178 -13.22 -14.39 10.21
CA GLY A 178 -13.37 -14.94 11.57
C GLY A 178 -14.25 -14.07 12.47
N SER A 179 -14.52 -12.81 12.12
CA SER A 179 -15.44 -11.96 12.87
C SER A 179 -16.91 -12.31 12.57
N LEU A 180 -17.79 -11.98 13.50
CA LEU A 180 -19.23 -12.15 13.33
C LEU A 180 -19.83 -10.96 12.58
N ASN A 181 -20.63 -11.19 11.57
CA ASN A 181 -21.52 -10.19 11.02
C ASN A 181 -22.77 -10.08 11.88
N MET A 182 -22.85 -9.09 12.77
CA MET A 182 -23.98 -8.97 13.69
C MET A 182 -25.33 -8.65 13.02
N LYS A 183 -25.33 -8.25 11.73
CA LYS A 183 -26.58 -8.02 10.98
C LYS A 183 -27.25 -9.34 10.58
N THR A 184 -26.46 -10.32 10.19
CA THR A 184 -26.93 -11.64 9.71
C THR A 184 -26.69 -12.74 10.73
N ASN A 185 -25.90 -12.46 11.75
CA ASN A 185 -25.40 -13.44 12.73
C ASN A 185 -24.57 -14.56 12.09
N GLU A 186 -23.92 -14.27 10.96
CA GLU A 186 -23.05 -15.20 10.25
C GLU A 186 -21.58 -14.85 10.44
N GLN A 187 -20.75 -15.88 10.45
CA GLN A 187 -19.32 -15.70 10.56
C GLN A 187 -18.71 -15.37 9.20
N THR A 188 -17.82 -14.37 9.18
CA THR A 188 -16.98 -14.06 8.02
C THR A 188 -15.88 -15.11 7.87
N TYR A 189 -15.65 -15.65 6.68
CA TYR A 189 -14.60 -16.65 6.46
C TYR A 189 -13.93 -16.51 5.10
N ILE A 190 -12.71 -17.03 5.00
CA ILE A 190 -11.97 -17.12 3.74
C ILE A 190 -12.46 -18.37 3.00
N VAL A 191 -12.93 -18.18 1.78
CA VAL A 191 -13.30 -19.27 0.87
C VAL A 191 -12.07 -19.75 0.10
N PHE A 192 -11.25 -18.80 -0.34
CA PHE A 192 -10.06 -19.05 -1.13
C PHE A 192 -8.96 -18.07 -0.75
N LEU A 193 -7.73 -18.56 -0.64
CA LEU A 193 -6.53 -17.78 -0.40
C LEU A 193 -5.36 -18.39 -1.18
N ASP A 194 -4.76 -17.60 -2.08
CA ASP A 194 -3.50 -17.89 -2.73
C ASP A 194 -2.57 -16.70 -2.53
N GLY A 195 -1.75 -16.78 -1.47
CA GLY A 195 -0.84 -15.71 -1.07
C GLY A 195 0.32 -15.49 -2.04
N ASP A 196 0.67 -16.49 -2.83
CA ASP A 196 1.73 -16.42 -3.84
C ASP A 196 1.23 -15.73 -5.13
N LYS A 197 -0.08 -15.67 -5.29
CA LYS A 197 -0.72 -15.03 -6.45
C LYS A 197 -0.73 -13.53 -6.27
N THR A 198 0.28 -12.87 -6.78
CA THR A 198 0.39 -11.41 -6.76
C THR A 198 0.26 -10.83 -8.16
N THR A 199 -0.13 -9.57 -8.26
CA THR A 199 -0.26 -8.86 -9.52
C THR A 199 0.44 -7.50 -9.48
N ASN A 200 0.97 -7.07 -10.62
CA ASN A 200 1.54 -5.73 -10.77
C ASN A 200 0.45 -4.73 -11.10
N ILE A 201 0.36 -3.63 -10.34
CA ILE A 201 -0.69 -2.63 -10.55
C ILE A 201 -0.65 -1.98 -11.95
N SER A 202 0.55 -1.84 -12.54
CA SER A 202 0.68 -1.27 -13.88
C SER A 202 0.21 -2.24 -14.96
N MET A 203 0.46 -3.54 -14.79
CA MET A 203 -0.08 -4.58 -15.67
C MET A 203 -1.60 -4.66 -15.53
N LEU A 204 -2.11 -4.67 -14.30
CA LEU A 204 -3.55 -4.65 -14.04
C LEU A 204 -4.23 -3.44 -14.67
N ALA A 205 -3.60 -2.26 -14.59
CA ALA A 205 -4.09 -1.05 -15.23
C ALA A 205 -4.13 -1.16 -16.78
N GLU A 206 -3.11 -1.78 -17.37
CA GLU A 206 -3.03 -1.99 -18.81
C GLU A 206 -4.14 -2.94 -19.30
N GLU A 207 -4.34 -4.07 -18.62
CA GLU A 207 -5.39 -5.04 -18.92
C GLU A 207 -6.81 -4.46 -18.74
N LEU A 208 -6.97 -3.55 -17.78
CA LEU A 208 -8.23 -2.81 -17.57
C LEU A 208 -8.41 -1.62 -18.53
N GLY A 209 -7.51 -1.42 -19.48
CA GLY A 209 -7.57 -0.34 -20.46
C GLY A 209 -7.39 1.07 -19.86
N ILE A 210 -6.71 1.16 -18.72
CA ILE A 210 -6.36 2.45 -18.12
C ILE A 210 -5.16 3.02 -18.85
N PRO A 211 -5.28 4.21 -19.48
CA PRO A 211 -4.16 4.79 -20.21
C PRO A 211 -2.98 5.02 -19.27
N LYS A 212 -1.78 4.61 -19.71
CA LYS A 212 -0.54 4.89 -18.98
C LYS A 212 -0.51 6.37 -18.64
N LEU A 213 -0.31 6.66 -17.36
CA LEU A 213 -0.14 8.04 -16.90
C LEU A 213 0.90 8.68 -17.83
N LYS A 214 0.45 9.60 -18.68
CA LYS A 214 1.40 10.40 -19.45
C LYS A 214 2.32 11.00 -18.41
N LYS A 215 3.61 10.63 -18.42
CA LYS A 215 4.62 11.37 -17.67
C LYS A 215 4.37 12.80 -18.10
N SER A 216 3.75 13.60 -17.22
CA SER A 216 3.63 15.01 -17.52
C SER A 216 5.06 15.45 -17.71
N LYS A 217 5.43 15.80 -18.92
CA LYS A 217 6.58 16.62 -19.16
C LYS A 217 6.19 17.98 -18.55
N LYS A 218 6.09 18.03 -17.19
CA LYS A 218 6.16 19.31 -16.52
C LYS A 218 7.46 19.86 -17.02
N LYS A 219 7.38 20.88 -17.84
CA LYS A 219 8.52 21.74 -18.12
C LYS A 219 8.97 22.27 -16.76
N TYR A 220 9.90 21.57 -16.15
CA TYR A 220 10.52 21.97 -14.87
C TYR A 220 11.26 23.30 -14.97
N THR A 221 11.34 23.87 -16.17
CA THR A 221 12.08 25.09 -16.46
C THR A 221 11.65 26.33 -15.66
N THR A 222 10.37 26.44 -15.28
CA THR A 222 9.92 27.64 -14.55
C THR A 222 9.98 27.47 -13.02
N THR A 223 9.81 26.24 -12.51
CA THR A 223 9.84 25.97 -11.06
C THR A 223 11.28 25.82 -10.55
N ILE A 224 12.20 25.33 -11.39
CA ILE A 224 13.62 25.18 -11.05
C ILE A 224 14.26 26.56 -10.84
N ASN A 225 13.91 27.56 -11.66
CA ASN A 225 14.48 28.89 -11.49
C ASN A 225 14.03 29.61 -10.21
N MET A 226 12.82 29.34 -9.71
CA MET A 226 12.38 29.89 -8.41
C MET A 226 12.93 29.09 -7.23
N ALA A 227 13.10 27.77 -7.35
CA ALA A 227 13.72 26.94 -6.32
C ALA A 227 15.24 27.23 -6.21
N LYS A 228 15.92 27.44 -7.35
CA LYS A 228 17.34 27.81 -7.39
C LYS A 228 17.64 29.03 -6.51
N SER A 229 16.81 30.09 -6.53
CA SER A 229 17.09 31.31 -5.77
C SER A 229 16.88 31.16 -4.24
N LYS A 230 16.03 30.25 -3.80
CA LYS A 230 15.64 30.16 -2.37
C LYS A 230 16.50 29.18 -1.55
N TYR A 231 17.11 28.18 -2.19
CA TYR A 231 17.83 27.10 -1.51
C TYR A 231 19.30 26.96 -1.96
N THR A 232 19.77 27.79 -2.87
CA THR A 232 21.14 27.67 -3.41
C THR A 232 22.18 27.64 -2.31
N LYS A 233 22.14 28.59 -1.37
CA LYS A 233 23.12 28.67 -0.25
C LYS A 233 23.05 27.42 0.66
N VAL A 234 21.87 26.88 0.89
CA VAL A 234 21.70 25.66 1.73
C VAL A 234 22.25 24.44 1.01
N ASN A 235 22.06 24.38 -0.30
CA ASN A 235 22.55 23.24 -1.09
C ASN A 235 24.08 23.37 -1.34
N GLU A 236 24.61 24.58 -1.50
CA GLU A 236 26.04 24.81 -1.52
C GLU A 236 26.71 24.36 -0.20
N GLN A 237 26.15 24.74 0.95
CA GLN A 237 26.66 24.29 2.24
C GLN A 237 26.58 22.78 2.40
N ARG A 238 25.47 22.14 2.00
CA ARG A 238 25.34 20.68 2.01
C ARG A 238 26.37 19.99 1.12
N HIS A 239 26.66 20.57 -0.02
CA HIS A 239 27.70 20.08 -0.91
C HIS A 239 29.06 20.09 -0.25
N GLU A 240 29.43 21.21 0.35
CA GLU A 240 30.66 21.32 1.13
C GLU A 240 30.71 20.33 2.30
N ASP A 241 29.59 20.18 3.04
CA ASP A 241 29.49 19.24 4.15
C ASP A 241 29.67 17.79 3.68
N LEU A 242 29.16 17.41 2.51
CA LEU A 242 29.36 16.09 1.92
C LEU A 242 30.81 15.85 1.49
N LEU A 243 31.47 16.84 0.91
CA LEU A 243 32.89 16.75 0.56
C LEU A 243 33.76 16.65 1.82
N ASN A 244 33.49 17.46 2.83
CA ASN A 244 34.18 17.39 4.12
C ASN A 244 33.97 16.03 4.81
N LEU A 245 32.76 15.46 4.73
CA LEU A 245 32.46 14.15 5.29
C LEU A 245 33.32 13.05 4.66
N ILE A 246 33.47 13.05 3.33
CA ILE A 246 34.26 12.03 2.64
C ILE A 246 35.75 12.17 2.95
N GLU A 247 36.24 13.39 3.08
CA GLU A 247 37.63 13.69 3.51
C GLU A 247 37.87 13.24 4.96
N MET A 248 36.98 13.58 5.89
CA MET A 248 37.08 13.16 7.30
C MET A 248 37.06 11.63 7.45
N ARG A 249 36.39 10.93 6.56
CA ARG A 249 36.37 9.47 6.47
C ARG A 249 37.58 8.91 5.72
N ASN A 250 38.50 9.77 5.30
CA ASN A 250 39.66 9.38 4.52
C ASN A 250 39.30 8.53 3.29
N TYR A 251 38.23 8.96 2.60
CA TYR A 251 37.66 8.32 1.42
C TYR A 251 37.22 6.86 1.66
N ASP A 252 36.90 6.50 2.91
CA ASP A 252 36.36 5.19 3.28
C ASP A 252 34.92 5.32 3.76
N ILE A 253 33.98 5.05 2.85
CA ILE A 253 32.54 5.07 3.07
C ILE A 253 31.90 3.73 2.66
N GLU A 254 32.64 2.63 2.82
CA GLU A 254 32.14 1.29 2.53
C GLU A 254 30.78 1.04 3.23
N GLY A 255 29.84 0.41 2.53
CA GLY A 255 28.47 0.18 3.01
C GLY A 255 27.53 1.37 2.92
N HIS A 256 28.02 2.57 2.64
CA HIS A 256 27.21 3.81 2.52
C HIS A 256 27.37 4.52 1.18
N ARG A 257 28.12 3.95 0.24
CA ARG A 257 28.47 4.56 -1.04
C ARG A 257 27.24 4.93 -1.88
N ASP A 258 26.30 4.01 -2.03
CA ASP A 258 25.08 4.24 -2.81
C ASP A 258 24.26 5.40 -2.24
N LEU A 259 24.07 5.42 -0.92
CA LEU A 259 23.34 6.48 -0.25
C LEU A 259 24.07 7.82 -0.37
N PHE A 260 25.39 7.84 -0.21
CA PHE A 260 26.22 9.04 -0.34
C PHE A 260 26.10 9.65 -1.74
N PHE A 261 26.30 8.84 -2.79
CA PHE A 261 26.20 9.31 -4.16
C PHE A 261 24.78 9.71 -4.56
N HIS A 262 23.78 9.02 -4.04
CA HIS A 262 22.39 9.42 -4.25
C HIS A 262 22.06 10.79 -3.66
N ILE A 263 22.53 11.06 -2.43
CA ILE A 263 22.35 12.38 -1.79
C ILE A 263 23.15 13.46 -2.55
N MET A 264 24.38 13.14 -2.97
CA MET A 264 25.23 14.05 -3.76
C MET A 264 24.56 14.41 -5.08
N ALA A 265 24.05 13.42 -5.83
CA ALA A 265 23.36 13.65 -7.10
C ALA A 265 22.13 14.56 -6.94
N ILE A 266 21.30 14.29 -5.93
CA ILE A 266 20.12 15.11 -5.62
C ILE A 266 20.55 16.54 -5.29
N ASN A 267 21.62 16.70 -4.51
CA ASN A 267 22.09 18.02 -4.11
C ASN A 267 22.61 18.82 -5.31
N LEU A 268 23.45 18.21 -6.16
CA LEU A 268 23.95 18.82 -7.39
C LEU A 268 22.82 19.20 -8.34
N PHE A 269 21.81 18.35 -8.49
CA PHE A 269 20.61 18.64 -9.27
C PHE A 269 19.89 19.89 -8.77
N TYR A 270 19.71 20.03 -7.45
CA TYR A 270 19.10 21.24 -6.87
C TYR A 270 19.99 22.47 -6.91
N MET A 271 21.31 22.32 -7.02
CA MET A 271 22.26 23.42 -7.30
C MET A 271 22.21 23.84 -8.78
N GLY A 272 21.63 22.96 -9.63
CA GLY A 272 21.39 23.26 -11.04
C GLY A 272 22.42 22.72 -11.99
N SER A 273 23.21 21.75 -11.55
CA SER A 273 24.10 21.00 -12.45
C SER A 273 23.30 20.21 -13.49
N GLU A 274 23.83 20.14 -14.69
CA GLU A 274 23.29 19.29 -15.76
C GLU A 274 23.65 17.81 -15.51
N GLU A 275 22.93 16.90 -16.16
CA GLU A 275 23.05 15.46 -15.91
C GLU A 275 24.46 14.94 -16.17
N GLU A 276 25.10 15.38 -17.27
CA GLU A 276 26.47 14.99 -17.60
C GLU A 276 27.49 15.48 -16.57
N GLU A 277 27.29 16.67 -16.01
CA GLU A 277 28.14 17.24 -14.96
C GLU A 277 27.99 16.44 -13.66
N ILE A 278 26.76 16.07 -13.28
CA ILE A 278 26.48 15.23 -12.11
C ILE A 278 27.18 13.87 -12.25
N TYR A 279 27.07 13.24 -13.43
CA TYR A 279 27.75 11.98 -13.72
C TYR A 279 29.27 12.10 -13.60
N SER A 280 29.86 13.17 -14.15
CA SER A 280 31.29 13.40 -14.07
C SER A 280 31.77 13.53 -12.63
N ILE A 281 31.12 14.36 -11.84
CA ILE A 281 31.46 14.60 -10.43
C ILE A 281 31.37 13.31 -9.61
N ILE A 282 30.29 12.53 -9.80
CA ILE A 282 30.07 11.29 -9.07
C ILE A 282 31.11 10.23 -9.45
N ASN A 283 31.45 10.09 -10.72
CA ASN A 283 32.47 9.15 -11.17
C ASN A 283 33.88 9.53 -10.64
N ASP A 284 34.21 10.81 -10.63
CA ASP A 284 35.47 11.29 -10.10
C ASP A 284 35.57 10.99 -8.58
N LEU A 285 34.53 11.30 -7.83
CA LEU A 285 34.47 11.00 -6.40
C LEU A 285 34.52 9.49 -6.14
N ASN A 286 33.80 8.68 -6.93
CA ASN A 286 33.82 7.23 -6.80
C ASN A 286 35.21 6.65 -7.04
N SER A 287 35.91 7.17 -8.07
CA SER A 287 37.27 6.75 -8.39
C SER A 287 38.29 7.08 -7.29
N GLY A 288 38.03 8.12 -6.51
CA GLY A 288 38.85 8.54 -5.37
C GLY A 288 38.60 7.72 -4.10
N LEU A 289 37.57 6.88 -4.04
CA LEU A 289 37.27 6.06 -2.86
C LEU A 289 38.31 4.96 -2.67
N LYS A 290 38.56 4.57 -1.40
CA LYS A 290 39.38 3.40 -1.10
C LYS A 290 38.82 2.11 -1.68
N LYS A 291 37.52 1.99 -1.77
CA LYS A 291 36.77 0.87 -2.36
C LYS A 291 35.68 1.44 -3.27
N PRO A 292 35.94 1.73 -4.55
CA PRO A 292 34.95 2.25 -5.47
C PRO A 292 33.77 1.27 -5.69
N LEU A 293 32.61 1.81 -6.10
CA LEU A 293 31.55 0.99 -6.70
C LEU A 293 31.97 0.56 -8.10
N ASN A 294 31.65 -0.68 -8.44
CA ASN A 294 31.79 -1.13 -9.83
C ASN A 294 30.73 -0.40 -10.68
N THR A 295 31.17 0.37 -11.64
CA THR A 295 30.33 1.06 -12.64
C THR A 295 29.96 0.13 -13.78
#